data_83648fca6a63d8151a76d51d527dc485
#
_entry.id   83648fca6a63d8151a76d51d527dc485
#
_cell.length_a   1.000
_cell.length_b   1.000
_cell.length_c   1.000
_cell.angle_alpha   90.00
_cell.angle_beta   90.00
_cell.angle_gamma   90.00
#
_symmetry.space_group_name_H-M   'P 1'
#
loop_
_entity.id
_entity.type
_entity.pdbx_description
1 polymer ?
#
loop_
_entity_poly.entity_id
_entity_poly.type
_entity_poly.pdbx_seq_one_letter_code
_entity_poly.pdbx_strand_id
1 'polypeptide(L)'
;MTINVPWESGVKEKLINAGNIQNSGIEIALNTTPIKKKQWQWDLNFTYTRNRNKIVELSPDVTSYINLDGAANYGNYRIASVAKVGSDYGMLMSDSWIKTDEKTGKPVVGYTNKFRTVYYKRGGTVKEVGSMLPNFLGSLNSTLRWKDLSLYVLFDARFGGYVASYNSRYATAYGFSGETEKYRKGMTWTSKYANAQDKVFTDGFIPDVVFDAGTIVTTPGGTNQDVSGMTYQEAYEKGYVEPAHLQSAAYFKNSWGTGVINDDWFRS
;
A
#
# COMPACT_ATOMS: atom_id res chain seq x y z
N MET A 1 1.18 17.34 -21.99
CA MET A 1 0.49 16.82 -20.81
C MET A 1 -0.95 17.25 -20.85
N THR A 2 -1.90 16.39 -20.43
CA THR A 2 -3.32 16.70 -20.45
C THR A 2 -3.74 17.20 -19.08
N ILE A 3 -4.43 18.32 -19.01
CA ILE A 3 -5.05 18.86 -17.80
C ILE A 3 -6.56 18.90 -17.97
N ASN A 4 -7.29 18.65 -16.89
CA ASN A 4 -8.72 18.86 -16.85
C ASN A 4 -9.00 20.37 -16.83
N VAL A 5 -9.93 20.82 -17.65
CA VAL A 5 -10.38 22.20 -17.68
C VAL A 5 -11.82 22.30 -17.19
N PRO A 6 -12.26 23.47 -16.68
CA PRO A 6 -13.64 23.66 -16.24
C PRO A 6 -14.63 23.32 -17.35
N TRP A 7 -15.77 22.77 -16.98
CA TRP A 7 -16.83 22.36 -17.91
C TRP A 7 -17.35 23.50 -18.78
N GLU A 8 -17.26 24.73 -18.29
CA GLU A 8 -17.68 25.96 -18.97
C GLU A 8 -16.83 26.21 -20.23
N SER A 9 -15.65 25.64 -20.34
CA SER A 9 -14.79 25.78 -21.53
C SER A 9 -15.27 24.98 -22.74
N GLY A 10 -16.26 24.09 -22.59
CA GLY A 10 -16.79 23.25 -23.64
C GLY A 10 -15.86 22.08 -24.04
N VAL A 11 -14.68 21.95 -23.39
CA VAL A 11 -13.74 20.84 -23.57
C VAL A 11 -13.43 20.22 -22.22
N LYS A 12 -13.30 18.90 -22.19
CA LYS A 12 -13.04 18.17 -20.96
C LYS A 12 -11.57 18.24 -20.54
N GLU A 13 -10.69 18.27 -21.52
CA GLU A 13 -9.24 18.18 -21.33
C GLU A 13 -8.52 19.10 -22.31
N LYS A 14 -7.43 19.68 -21.88
CA LYS A 14 -6.53 20.50 -22.70
C LYS A 14 -5.11 19.96 -22.65
N LEU A 15 -4.47 19.85 -23.81
CA LEU A 15 -3.05 19.50 -23.88
C LEU A 15 -2.22 20.79 -23.71
N ILE A 16 -1.31 20.77 -22.75
CA ILE A 16 -0.40 21.89 -22.48
C ILE A 16 1.04 21.42 -22.35
N ASN A 17 1.98 22.33 -22.59
CA ASN A 17 3.37 22.14 -22.16
C ASN A 17 3.43 22.38 -20.65
N ALA A 18 3.47 21.27 -19.90
CA ALA A 18 3.16 21.30 -18.48
C ALA A 18 4.37 21.47 -17.56
N GLY A 19 5.57 21.65 -18.11
CA GLY A 19 6.75 21.88 -17.29
C GLY A 19 8.04 21.34 -17.85
N ASN A 20 9.09 21.39 -17.03
CA ASN A 20 10.43 20.96 -17.34
C ASN A 20 10.82 19.74 -16.49
N ILE A 21 11.31 18.69 -17.16
CA ILE A 21 11.80 17.46 -16.53
C ILE A 21 13.28 17.33 -16.85
N GLN A 22 14.10 17.26 -15.83
CA GLN A 22 15.53 17.00 -15.96
C GLN A 22 15.79 15.50 -15.82
N ASN A 23 16.49 14.91 -16.79
CA ASN A 23 16.98 13.54 -16.71
C ASN A 23 18.50 13.54 -16.61
N SER A 24 19.04 12.72 -15.72
CA SER A 24 20.47 12.48 -15.59
C SER A 24 20.72 11.00 -15.30
N GLY A 25 21.77 10.44 -15.88
CA GLY A 25 22.00 9.02 -15.72
C GLY A 25 23.43 8.60 -16.06
N ILE A 26 23.73 7.35 -15.72
CA ILE A 26 24.98 6.67 -16.03
C ILE A 26 24.62 5.33 -16.65
N GLU A 27 25.23 5.02 -17.77
CA GLU A 27 25.12 3.73 -18.44
C GLU A 27 26.52 3.14 -18.60
N ILE A 28 26.69 1.90 -18.17
CA ILE A 28 27.96 1.17 -18.27
C ILE A 28 27.65 -0.14 -18.99
N ALA A 29 28.41 -0.44 -20.02
CA ALA A 29 28.39 -1.72 -20.69
C ALA A 29 29.83 -2.27 -20.74
N LEU A 30 30.02 -3.46 -20.19
CA LEU A 30 31.31 -4.15 -20.18
C LEU A 30 31.14 -5.49 -20.88
N ASN A 31 31.90 -5.66 -21.99
CA ASN A 31 31.97 -6.92 -22.72
C ASN A 31 33.38 -7.47 -22.56
N THR A 32 33.52 -8.70 -22.12
CA THR A 32 34.83 -9.32 -21.88
C THR A 32 34.79 -10.82 -22.15
N THR A 33 35.93 -11.35 -22.56
CA THR A 33 36.15 -12.77 -22.74
C THR A 33 37.29 -13.23 -21.82
N PRO A 34 37.03 -13.45 -20.50
CA PRO A 34 38.06 -13.76 -19.54
C PRO A 34 38.86 -15.04 -19.87
N ILE A 35 38.20 -15.98 -20.52
CA ILE A 35 38.83 -17.23 -20.94
C ILE A 35 38.63 -17.41 -22.46
N LYS A 36 39.75 -17.50 -23.18
CA LYS A 36 39.77 -17.86 -24.61
C LYS A 36 40.90 -18.86 -24.88
N LYS A 37 40.58 -20.13 -24.84
CA LYS A 37 41.50 -21.26 -25.09
C LYS A 37 40.93 -22.20 -26.12
N LYS A 38 41.75 -23.11 -26.69
CA LYS A 38 41.34 -24.02 -27.78
C LYS A 38 40.01 -24.75 -27.55
N GLN A 39 39.72 -25.14 -26.32
CA GLN A 39 38.51 -25.92 -25.96
C GLN A 39 37.57 -25.15 -25.02
N TRP A 40 37.94 -23.98 -24.53
CA TRP A 40 37.20 -23.21 -23.59
C TRP A 40 37.09 -21.75 -24.02
N GLN A 41 35.88 -21.21 -24.00
CA GLN A 41 35.65 -19.79 -24.18
C GLN A 41 34.57 -19.36 -23.19
N TRP A 42 34.85 -18.28 -22.46
CA TRP A 42 33.90 -17.69 -21.56
C TRP A 42 33.72 -16.23 -21.89
N ASP A 43 32.50 -15.89 -22.33
CA ASP A 43 32.11 -14.54 -22.70
C ASP A 43 31.18 -13.98 -21.61
N LEU A 44 31.46 -12.77 -21.16
CA LEU A 44 30.66 -12.05 -20.16
C LEU A 44 30.27 -10.69 -20.73
N ASN A 45 28.97 -10.38 -20.60
CA ASN A 45 28.42 -9.05 -20.86
C ASN A 45 27.78 -8.57 -19.59
N PHE A 46 28.21 -7.44 -19.09
CA PHE A 46 27.63 -6.76 -17.94
C PHE A 46 27.06 -5.43 -18.39
N THR A 47 25.84 -5.11 -17.94
CA THR A 47 25.26 -3.78 -18.11
C THR A 47 24.80 -3.22 -16.79
N TYR A 48 24.96 -1.94 -16.62
CA TYR A 48 24.45 -1.17 -15.50
C TYR A 48 23.87 0.13 -16.02
N THR A 49 22.62 0.40 -15.67
CA THR A 49 21.92 1.64 -16.06
C THR A 49 21.28 2.26 -14.83
N ARG A 50 21.61 3.51 -14.59
CA ARG A 50 21.00 4.33 -13.57
C ARG A 50 20.49 5.60 -14.21
N ASN A 51 19.19 5.80 -14.21
CA ASN A 51 18.58 7.05 -14.64
C ASN A 51 17.85 7.70 -13.46
N ARG A 52 18.01 9.00 -13.31
CA ARG A 52 17.24 9.82 -12.36
C ARG A 52 16.56 10.92 -13.14
N ASN A 53 15.30 11.05 -12.92
CA ASN A 53 14.55 12.20 -13.40
C ASN A 53 14.12 13.08 -12.20
N LYS A 54 13.87 14.33 -12.50
CA LYS A 54 13.35 15.30 -11.55
C LYS A 54 12.46 16.28 -12.27
N ILE A 55 11.29 16.51 -11.70
CA ILE A 55 10.42 17.61 -12.15
C ILE A 55 11.02 18.91 -11.62
N VAL A 56 11.52 19.74 -12.53
CA VAL A 56 12.13 21.01 -12.18
C VAL A 56 11.05 22.10 -12.07
N GLU A 57 10.10 22.06 -12.98
CA GLU A 57 9.05 23.09 -13.09
C GLU A 57 7.77 22.45 -13.65
N LEU A 58 6.64 22.94 -13.19
CA LEU A 58 5.31 22.66 -13.74
C LEU A 58 4.68 23.96 -14.24
N SER A 59 3.62 23.86 -15.07
CA SER A 59 2.88 25.04 -15.51
C SER A 59 2.43 25.88 -14.32
N PRO A 60 2.46 27.22 -14.42
CA PRO A 60 1.97 28.12 -13.36
C PRO A 60 0.51 27.86 -12.93
N ASP A 61 -0.27 27.25 -13.81
CA ASP A 61 -1.66 26.85 -13.51
C ASP A 61 -1.77 25.64 -12.57
N VAL A 62 -0.63 24.98 -12.25
CA VAL A 62 -0.58 23.80 -11.40
C VAL A 62 -0.10 24.20 -10.01
N THR A 63 -1.00 24.20 -9.04
CA THR A 63 -0.71 24.67 -7.68
C THR A 63 0.08 23.69 -6.80
N SER A 64 0.06 22.37 -7.09
CA SER A 64 0.72 21.39 -6.25
C SER A 64 1.34 20.22 -7.03
N TYR A 65 0.54 19.44 -7.71
CA TYR A 65 0.98 18.29 -8.52
C TYR A 65 -0.05 17.96 -9.61
N ILE A 66 0.37 17.18 -10.58
CA ILE A 66 -0.49 16.66 -11.64
C ILE A 66 -0.59 15.15 -11.50
N ASN A 67 -1.81 14.61 -11.50
CA ASN A 67 -2.04 13.17 -11.61
C ASN A 67 -1.65 12.70 -13.01
N LEU A 68 -0.73 11.76 -13.09
CA LEU A 68 -0.28 11.16 -14.36
C LEU A 68 -1.21 10.05 -14.82
N ASP A 69 -1.89 9.45 -13.88
CA ASP A 69 -2.78 8.33 -14.09
C ASP A 69 -4.22 8.79 -13.81
N GLY A 70 -4.96 9.08 -14.86
CA GLY A 70 -6.36 9.52 -14.76
C GLY A 70 -7.31 8.48 -14.16
N ALA A 71 -6.86 7.24 -14.04
CA ALA A 71 -7.63 6.13 -13.49
C ALA A 71 -7.24 5.76 -12.04
N ALA A 72 -6.30 6.48 -11.42
CA ALA A 72 -5.69 6.13 -10.14
C ALA A 72 -6.64 6.18 -8.92
N ASN A 73 -7.89 6.49 -9.10
CA ASN A 73 -8.93 6.27 -8.10
C ASN A 73 -9.43 4.82 -8.18
N TYR A 74 -8.59 3.85 -7.88
CA TYR A 74 -9.01 2.46 -7.74
C TYR A 74 -9.98 2.31 -6.55
N GLY A 75 -11.24 2.57 -6.83
CA GLY A 75 -12.28 2.60 -5.80
C GLY A 75 -12.01 3.71 -4.77
N ASN A 76 -12.11 3.37 -3.49
CA ASN A 76 -11.87 4.31 -2.40
C ASN A 76 -10.38 4.50 -2.04
N TYR A 77 -9.46 3.86 -2.74
CA TYR A 77 -8.01 3.94 -2.45
C TYR A 77 -7.39 5.02 -3.31
N ARG A 78 -7.06 6.12 -2.73
CA ARG A 78 -6.46 7.26 -3.39
C ARG A 78 -4.95 7.10 -3.49
N ILE A 79 -4.50 6.14 -4.31
CA ILE A 79 -3.10 6.02 -4.69
C ILE A 79 -2.98 6.64 -6.09
N ALA A 80 -2.14 7.63 -6.24
CA ALA A 80 -1.90 8.30 -7.50
C ALA A 80 -0.42 8.28 -7.86
N SER A 81 -0.13 8.08 -9.14
CA SER A 81 1.16 8.41 -9.73
C SER A 81 1.11 9.88 -10.14
N VAL A 82 2.06 10.67 -9.67
CA VAL A 82 2.01 12.12 -9.83
C VAL A 82 3.30 12.71 -10.41
N ALA A 83 3.17 13.89 -11.01
CA ALA A 83 4.27 14.80 -11.29
C ALA A 83 4.19 15.96 -10.30
N LYS A 84 5.19 16.07 -9.43
CA LYS A 84 5.31 17.11 -8.41
C LYS A 84 6.70 17.77 -8.52
N VAL A 85 6.77 19.08 -8.42
CA VAL A 85 8.05 19.81 -8.47
C VAL A 85 8.97 19.32 -7.36
N GLY A 86 10.20 19.01 -7.71
CA GLY A 86 11.21 18.51 -6.79
C GLY A 86 11.24 17.00 -6.63
N SER A 87 10.18 16.28 -7.03
CA SER A 87 10.06 14.82 -6.98
C SER A 87 10.34 14.19 -8.33
N ASP A 88 10.49 12.86 -8.34
CA ASP A 88 10.60 12.07 -9.57
C ASP A 88 9.26 12.09 -10.33
N TYR A 89 9.33 11.98 -11.65
CA TYR A 89 8.15 11.72 -12.48
C TYR A 89 7.63 10.31 -12.19
N GLY A 90 6.37 10.21 -11.77
CA GLY A 90 5.79 8.94 -11.32
C GLY A 90 6.01 8.67 -9.83
N MET A 91 6.10 9.72 -9.02
CA MET A 91 6.03 9.59 -7.58
C MET A 91 4.65 9.05 -7.16
N LEU A 92 4.63 7.98 -6.38
CA LEU A 92 3.40 7.48 -5.78
C LEU A 92 3.04 8.29 -4.54
N MET A 93 1.79 8.73 -4.48
CA MET A 93 1.24 9.48 -3.34
C MET A 93 -0.11 8.91 -2.91
N SER A 94 -0.43 9.04 -1.62
CA SER A 94 -1.75 8.69 -1.09
C SER A 94 -2.11 9.50 0.15
N ASP A 95 -3.42 9.73 0.34
CA ASP A 95 -4.03 10.30 1.54
C ASP A 95 -4.79 9.23 2.37
N SER A 96 -4.74 7.98 1.93
CA SER A 96 -5.55 6.89 2.48
C SER A 96 -4.83 6.06 3.55
N TRP A 97 -3.74 6.57 4.12
CA TRP A 97 -3.02 5.92 5.22
C TRP A 97 -3.92 5.68 6.43
N ILE A 98 -3.69 4.58 7.13
CA ILE A 98 -4.34 4.33 8.41
C ILE A 98 -3.95 5.46 9.37
N LYS A 99 -4.98 6.05 10.00
CA LYS A 99 -4.78 6.99 11.10
C LYS A 99 -4.17 6.25 12.29
N THR A 100 -3.10 6.78 12.86
CA THR A 100 -2.48 6.26 14.08
C THR A 100 -2.70 7.23 15.24
N ASP A 101 -2.90 6.68 16.42
CA ASP A 101 -2.98 7.46 17.64
C ASP A 101 -1.57 7.92 18.06
N GLU A 102 -1.39 9.22 18.28
CA GLU A 102 -0.08 9.82 18.56
C GLU A 102 0.52 9.33 19.89
N LYS A 103 -0.32 8.94 20.84
CA LYS A 103 0.14 8.54 22.18
C LYS A 103 0.59 7.09 22.22
N THR A 104 -0.13 6.22 21.54
CA THR A 104 0.09 4.77 21.60
C THR A 104 0.74 4.19 20.37
N GLY A 105 0.77 4.94 19.25
CA GLY A 105 1.20 4.45 17.94
C GLY A 105 0.25 3.41 17.31
N LYS A 106 -0.88 3.11 17.96
CA LYS A 106 -1.82 2.09 17.49
C LYS A 106 -2.73 2.63 16.39
N PRO A 107 -3.24 1.75 15.50
CA PRO A 107 -4.24 2.13 14.51
C PRO A 107 -5.51 2.69 15.17
N VAL A 108 -6.05 3.76 14.62
CA VAL A 108 -7.31 4.37 15.05
C VAL A 108 -8.46 3.79 14.24
N VAL A 109 -9.52 3.41 14.94
CA VAL A 109 -10.70 2.79 14.35
C VAL A 109 -11.99 3.51 14.73
N GLY A 110 -12.98 3.43 13.84
CA GLY A 110 -14.38 3.63 14.18
C GLY A 110 -15.05 2.29 14.48
N TYR A 111 -16.29 2.35 14.93
CA TYR A 111 -17.09 1.17 15.24
C TYR A 111 -18.44 1.24 14.53
N THR A 112 -18.90 0.13 14.02
CA THR A 112 -20.24 0.02 13.47
C THR A 112 -21.11 -0.89 14.34
N ASN A 113 -22.09 -0.30 15.01
CA ASN A 113 -23.01 -1.03 15.89
C ASN A 113 -23.85 -2.08 15.15
N LYS A 114 -24.17 -1.83 13.87
CA LYS A 114 -24.93 -2.78 13.03
C LYS A 114 -24.21 -4.13 12.86
N PHE A 115 -22.91 -4.09 12.64
CA PHE A 115 -22.10 -5.29 12.39
C PHE A 115 -21.18 -5.63 13.57
N ARG A 116 -21.17 -4.82 14.63
CA ARG A 116 -20.32 -4.97 15.83
C ARG A 116 -18.85 -5.18 15.47
N THR A 117 -18.37 -4.40 14.53
CA THR A 117 -17.01 -4.49 14.02
C THR A 117 -16.37 -3.12 13.92
N VAL A 118 -15.06 -3.12 13.96
CA VAL A 118 -14.26 -1.92 13.76
C VAL A 118 -13.95 -1.71 12.27
N TYR A 119 -13.64 -0.48 11.93
CA TYR A 119 -13.08 -0.11 10.63
C TYR A 119 -11.99 0.93 10.80
N TYR A 120 -10.90 0.79 10.05
CA TYR A 120 -9.77 1.71 10.14
C TYR A 120 -10.16 3.10 9.63
N LYS A 121 -9.70 4.11 10.36
CA LYS A 121 -9.84 5.52 9.96
C LYS A 121 -8.68 5.96 9.10
N ARG A 122 -8.97 6.86 8.14
CA ARG A 122 -7.95 7.51 7.31
C ARG A 122 -7.30 8.65 8.07
N GLY A 123 -5.98 8.80 7.91
CA GLY A 123 -5.25 9.94 8.44
C GLY A 123 -5.53 11.24 7.69
N GLY A 124 -5.91 11.16 6.42
CA GLY A 124 -6.26 12.31 5.59
C GLY A 124 -5.07 13.14 5.10
N THR A 125 -3.87 12.90 5.60
CA THR A 125 -2.66 13.60 5.16
C THR A 125 -2.07 12.92 3.93
N VAL A 126 -1.81 13.69 2.88
CA VAL A 126 -1.12 13.20 1.68
C VAL A 126 0.33 12.90 2.01
N LYS A 127 0.78 11.68 1.74
CA LYS A 127 2.17 11.25 1.91
C LYS A 127 2.74 10.73 0.60
N GLU A 128 4.00 11.02 0.35
CA GLU A 128 4.78 10.38 -0.70
C GLU A 128 5.16 8.97 -0.25
N VAL A 129 4.93 7.99 -1.12
CA VAL A 129 5.29 6.60 -0.90
C VAL A 129 6.72 6.36 -1.39
N GLY A 130 6.97 6.74 -2.63
CA GLY A 130 8.23 6.57 -3.34
C GLY A 130 8.07 6.61 -4.84
N SER A 131 9.17 6.64 -5.54
CA SER A 131 9.22 6.68 -7.01
C SER A 131 8.89 5.30 -7.60
N MET A 132 8.11 5.27 -8.67
CA MET A 132 7.90 4.06 -9.48
C MET A 132 9.15 3.65 -10.26
N LEU A 133 10.11 4.55 -10.42
CA LEU A 133 11.33 4.31 -11.18
C LEU A 133 12.34 3.51 -10.35
N PRO A 134 13.05 2.57 -10.96
CA PRO A 134 14.11 1.84 -10.29
C PRO A 134 15.29 2.75 -9.94
N ASN A 135 15.99 2.45 -8.86
CA ASN A 135 17.24 3.10 -8.51
C ASN A 135 18.33 2.79 -9.54
N PHE A 136 18.35 1.54 -10.04
CA PHE A 136 19.18 1.11 -11.15
C PHE A 136 18.69 -0.22 -11.72
N LEU A 137 19.10 -0.48 -12.95
CA LEU A 137 18.93 -1.76 -13.63
C LEU A 137 20.32 -2.35 -13.86
N GLY A 138 20.43 -3.66 -13.77
CA GLY A 138 21.66 -4.38 -14.06
C GLY A 138 21.40 -5.68 -14.77
N SER A 139 22.25 -6.07 -15.73
CA SER A 139 22.20 -7.40 -16.29
C SER A 139 23.59 -8.01 -16.38
N LEU A 140 23.64 -9.31 -16.24
CA LEU A 140 24.83 -10.12 -16.45
C LEU A 140 24.48 -11.27 -17.37
N ASN A 141 25.09 -11.29 -18.54
CA ASN A 141 24.99 -12.38 -19.47
C ASN A 141 26.32 -13.14 -19.47
N SER A 142 26.27 -14.44 -19.26
CA SER A 142 27.40 -15.33 -19.19
C SER A 142 27.23 -16.47 -20.19
N THR A 143 28.16 -16.63 -21.12
CA THR A 143 28.20 -17.72 -22.09
C THR A 143 29.50 -18.49 -21.92
N LEU A 144 29.41 -19.71 -21.42
CA LEU A 144 30.53 -20.63 -21.28
C LEU A 144 30.44 -21.69 -22.37
N ARG A 145 31.48 -21.81 -23.20
CA ARG A 145 31.61 -22.83 -24.25
C ARG A 145 32.76 -23.78 -23.87
N TRP A 146 32.50 -25.06 -23.95
CA TRP A 146 33.49 -26.12 -23.80
C TRP A 146 33.28 -27.17 -24.88
N LYS A 147 34.21 -27.24 -25.84
CA LYS A 147 34.06 -28.06 -27.03
C LYS A 147 32.73 -27.75 -27.74
N ASP A 148 31.87 -28.76 -27.89
CA ASP A 148 30.57 -28.68 -28.55
C ASP A 148 29.43 -28.30 -27.58
N LEU A 149 29.74 -28.15 -26.28
CA LEU A 149 28.76 -27.74 -25.25
C LEU A 149 28.82 -26.24 -25.02
N SER A 150 27.65 -25.62 -24.88
CA SER A 150 27.54 -24.23 -24.46
C SER A 150 26.50 -24.06 -23.35
N LEU A 151 26.85 -23.31 -22.33
CA LEU A 151 25.96 -22.90 -21.27
C LEU A 151 25.78 -21.39 -21.35
N TYR A 152 24.52 -20.98 -21.48
CA TYR A 152 24.12 -19.58 -21.47
C TYR A 152 23.31 -19.29 -20.21
N VAL A 153 23.68 -18.25 -19.49
CA VAL A 153 22.96 -17.79 -18.29
C VAL A 153 22.80 -16.28 -18.36
N LEU A 154 21.58 -15.80 -18.19
CA LEU A 154 21.24 -14.39 -18.12
C LEU A 154 20.64 -14.08 -16.74
N PHE A 155 21.19 -13.09 -16.09
CA PHE A 155 20.62 -12.47 -14.89
C PHE A 155 20.23 -11.04 -15.22
N ASP A 156 18.95 -10.74 -15.05
CA ASP A 156 18.44 -9.37 -15.09
C ASP A 156 17.98 -8.98 -13.70
N ALA A 157 18.37 -7.79 -13.26
CA ALA A 157 18.04 -7.27 -11.95
C ALA A 157 17.51 -5.84 -12.05
N ARG A 158 16.41 -5.60 -11.35
CA ARG A 158 15.84 -4.28 -11.13
C ARG A 158 15.89 -4.00 -9.63
N PHE A 159 16.52 -2.92 -9.22
CA PHE A 159 16.65 -2.53 -7.84
C PHE A 159 15.89 -1.24 -7.57
N GLY A 160 15.03 -1.28 -6.55
CA GLY A 160 14.16 -0.16 -6.19
C GLY A 160 12.99 0.02 -7.14
N GLY A 161 12.28 1.11 -6.94
CA GLY A 161 11.01 1.39 -7.60
C GLY A 161 9.83 0.80 -6.83
N TYR A 162 8.90 1.64 -6.44
CA TYR A 162 7.72 1.24 -5.67
C TYR A 162 6.58 0.81 -6.58
N VAL A 163 5.88 -0.23 -6.19
CA VAL A 163 4.67 -0.72 -6.85
C VAL A 163 3.57 -0.91 -5.80
N ALA A 164 2.38 -0.38 -6.05
CA ALA A 164 1.22 -0.66 -5.22
C ALA A 164 0.69 -2.08 -5.51
N SER A 165 0.79 -2.97 -4.51
CA SER A 165 0.38 -4.36 -4.64
C SER A 165 -1.09 -4.56 -4.24
N TYR A 166 -1.98 -4.60 -5.22
CA TYR A 166 -3.38 -4.97 -5.01
C TYR A 166 -3.55 -6.40 -4.52
N ASN A 167 -2.67 -7.32 -4.93
CA ASN A 167 -2.69 -8.69 -4.44
C ASN A 167 -2.46 -8.74 -2.93
N SER A 168 -1.49 -8.00 -2.41
CA SER A 168 -1.24 -7.91 -0.96
C SER A 168 -2.45 -7.33 -0.24
N ARG A 169 -3.05 -6.26 -0.79
CA ARG A 169 -4.27 -5.67 -0.24
C ARG A 169 -5.43 -6.66 -0.18
N TYR A 170 -5.73 -7.35 -1.28
CA TYR A 170 -6.80 -8.32 -1.30
C TYR A 170 -6.51 -9.51 -0.38
N ALA A 171 -5.26 -9.99 -0.34
CA ALA A 171 -4.86 -11.05 0.57
C ALA A 171 -5.13 -10.64 2.04
N THR A 172 -4.79 -9.42 2.43
CA THR A 172 -5.11 -8.90 3.77
C THR A 172 -6.61 -8.76 3.98
N ALA A 173 -7.34 -8.14 3.04
CA ALA A 173 -8.77 -7.89 3.16
C ALA A 173 -9.61 -9.18 3.24
N TYR A 174 -9.12 -10.27 2.67
CA TYR A 174 -9.77 -11.58 2.74
C TYR A 174 -9.15 -12.54 3.75
N GLY A 175 -8.17 -12.09 4.54
CA GLY A 175 -7.56 -12.90 5.59
C GLY A 175 -6.58 -13.96 5.09
N PHE A 176 -6.02 -13.82 3.88
CA PHE A 176 -5.01 -14.73 3.31
C PHE A 176 -3.57 -14.24 3.50
N SER A 177 -3.38 -13.04 4.00
CA SER A 177 -2.06 -12.52 4.32
C SER A 177 -1.51 -13.12 5.61
N GLY A 178 -0.19 -13.36 5.69
CA GLY A 178 0.47 -13.85 6.90
C GLY A 178 0.26 -12.95 8.11
N GLU A 179 0.11 -11.63 7.92
CA GLU A 179 -0.21 -10.69 9.01
C GLU A 179 -1.55 -10.97 9.69
N THR A 180 -2.48 -11.63 8.99
CA THR A 180 -3.79 -12.01 9.52
C THR A 180 -3.76 -13.29 10.35
N GLU A 181 -2.66 -14.03 10.33
CA GLU A 181 -2.51 -15.32 11.03
C GLU A 181 -2.49 -15.16 12.55
N LYS A 182 -1.90 -14.08 13.06
CA LYS A 182 -1.76 -13.80 14.49
C LYS A 182 -3.08 -13.84 15.26
N TYR A 183 -4.20 -13.61 14.59
CA TYR A 183 -5.53 -13.60 15.20
C TYR A 183 -6.28 -14.93 15.11
N ARG A 184 -5.74 -15.95 14.43
CA ARG A 184 -6.46 -17.19 14.09
C ARG A 184 -6.57 -18.20 15.21
N LYS A 185 -5.89 -17.99 16.34
CA LYS A 185 -6.01 -18.90 17.51
C LYS A 185 -7.38 -18.86 18.14
N GLY A 186 -8.12 -17.75 17.96
CA GLY A 186 -9.46 -17.56 18.49
C GLY A 186 -9.52 -17.61 20.01
N MET A 187 -10.55 -16.99 20.55
CA MET A 187 -10.96 -17.17 21.95
C MET A 187 -12.44 -17.53 21.99
N THR A 188 -12.83 -18.34 22.98
CA THR A 188 -14.22 -18.71 23.18
C THR A 188 -14.89 -17.70 24.11
N TRP A 189 -16.09 -17.25 23.73
CA TRP A 189 -16.91 -16.41 24.59
C TRP A 189 -18.40 -16.69 24.38
N THR A 190 -19.22 -16.29 25.33
CA THR A 190 -20.67 -16.35 25.20
C THR A 190 -21.21 -14.93 25.04
N SER A 191 -21.95 -14.70 23.96
CA SER A 191 -22.49 -13.38 23.66
C SER A 191 -23.59 -12.99 24.63
N LYS A 192 -23.58 -11.74 25.04
CA LYS A 192 -24.61 -11.10 25.89
C LYS A 192 -25.52 -10.15 25.12
N TYR A 193 -25.28 -9.98 23.80
CA TYR A 193 -26.16 -9.18 22.96
C TYR A 193 -27.52 -9.86 22.76
N ALA A 194 -28.63 -9.12 22.89
CA ALA A 194 -29.97 -9.65 22.84
C ALA A 194 -30.30 -10.51 21.62
N ASN A 195 -29.74 -10.18 20.46
CA ASN A 195 -29.93 -10.94 19.21
C ASN A 195 -28.98 -12.14 19.04
N ALA A 196 -28.10 -12.37 19.98
CA ALA A 196 -27.16 -13.49 20.02
C ALA A 196 -26.98 -14.01 21.44
N GLN A 197 -27.97 -13.75 22.33
CA GLN A 197 -27.88 -14.10 23.73
C GLN A 197 -27.58 -15.58 23.91
N ASP A 198 -26.66 -15.86 24.82
CA ASP A 198 -26.21 -17.20 25.18
C ASP A 198 -25.56 -18.02 24.02
N LYS A 199 -25.39 -17.42 22.87
CA LYS A 199 -24.67 -18.06 21.78
C LYS A 199 -23.17 -18.09 22.04
N VAL A 200 -22.60 -19.28 21.96
CA VAL A 200 -21.16 -19.51 22.13
C VAL A 200 -20.45 -19.36 20.79
N PHE A 201 -19.36 -18.59 20.80
CA PHE A 201 -18.46 -18.39 19.67
C PHE A 201 -17.05 -18.81 20.07
N THR A 202 -16.26 -19.26 19.11
CA THR A 202 -14.89 -19.76 19.33
C THR A 202 -13.83 -19.02 18.51
N ASP A 203 -14.25 -17.99 17.78
CA ASP A 203 -13.44 -17.25 16.83
C ASP A 203 -13.12 -15.82 17.29
N GLY A 204 -13.19 -15.56 18.59
CA GLY A 204 -12.97 -14.24 19.14
C GLY A 204 -11.51 -13.81 19.15
N PHE A 205 -11.30 -12.52 19.05
CA PHE A 205 -10.00 -11.88 19.31
C PHE A 205 -10.18 -10.43 19.74
N ILE A 206 -9.17 -9.87 20.38
CA ILE A 206 -9.12 -8.47 20.74
C ILE A 206 -8.20 -7.73 19.79
N PRO A 207 -8.73 -6.83 18.95
CA PRO A 207 -7.91 -6.01 18.06
C PRO A 207 -7.01 -5.06 18.84
N ASP A 208 -5.75 -4.92 18.41
CA ASP A 208 -4.81 -3.96 18.99
C ASP A 208 -4.98 -2.57 18.36
N VAL A 209 -6.04 -1.88 18.74
CA VAL A 209 -6.48 -0.62 18.13
C VAL A 209 -7.01 0.35 19.19
N VAL A 210 -7.16 1.63 18.81
CA VAL A 210 -7.75 2.70 19.64
C VAL A 210 -8.99 3.25 18.95
N PHE A 211 -10.05 3.48 19.68
CA PHE A 211 -11.27 4.09 19.15
C PHE A 211 -11.08 5.58 18.85
N ASP A 212 -11.55 6.01 17.69
CA ASP A 212 -11.53 7.42 17.30
C ASP A 212 -12.41 8.29 18.20
N ALA A 213 -12.12 9.59 18.23
CA ALA A 213 -12.94 10.56 18.94
C ALA A 213 -14.40 10.52 18.44
N GLY A 214 -15.35 10.61 19.37
CA GLY A 214 -16.78 10.54 19.07
C GLY A 214 -17.29 9.12 18.75
N THR A 215 -16.53 8.07 19.03
CA THR A 215 -16.98 6.70 18.82
C THR A 215 -17.90 6.25 19.95
N ILE A 216 -19.16 5.97 19.60
CA ILE A 216 -20.18 5.45 20.52
C ILE A 216 -20.51 4.02 20.15
N VAL A 217 -20.42 3.13 21.13
CA VAL A 217 -20.80 1.72 21.00
C VAL A 217 -22.11 1.45 21.72
N THR A 218 -22.96 0.59 21.16
CA THR A 218 -24.09 0.03 21.86
C THR A 218 -23.60 -1.23 22.59
N THR A 219 -23.62 -1.19 23.90
CA THR A 219 -23.12 -2.29 24.74
C THR A 219 -23.98 -3.54 24.63
N PRO A 220 -23.50 -4.72 25.05
CA PRO A 220 -24.33 -5.92 25.16
C PRO A 220 -25.61 -5.73 25.96
N GLY A 221 -25.60 -4.85 26.97
CA GLY A 221 -26.78 -4.48 27.76
C GLY A 221 -27.71 -3.47 27.08
N GLY A 222 -27.44 -3.05 25.83
CA GLY A 222 -28.32 -2.16 25.07
C GLY A 222 -28.14 -0.67 25.36
N THR A 223 -27.19 -0.28 26.20
CA THR A 223 -26.86 1.13 26.49
C THR A 223 -25.78 1.67 25.57
N ASN A 224 -25.83 2.95 25.28
CA ASN A 224 -24.78 3.60 24.48
C ASN A 224 -23.67 4.10 25.42
N GLN A 225 -22.40 3.80 25.03
CA GLN A 225 -21.21 4.23 25.75
C GLN A 225 -20.24 4.94 24.81
N ASP A 226 -19.67 6.03 25.28
CA ASP A 226 -18.57 6.72 24.61
C ASP A 226 -17.27 5.98 24.93
N VAL A 227 -16.60 5.48 23.88
CA VAL A 227 -15.33 4.77 23.97
C VAL A 227 -14.17 5.55 23.35
N SER A 228 -14.38 6.84 23.10
CA SER A 228 -13.37 7.73 22.48
C SER A 228 -12.02 7.64 23.17
N GLY A 229 -10.96 7.35 22.40
CA GLY A 229 -9.60 7.26 22.90
C GLY A 229 -9.28 6.01 23.74
N MET A 230 -10.26 5.13 24.00
CA MET A 230 -10.01 3.84 24.65
C MET A 230 -9.38 2.87 23.65
N THR A 231 -8.52 1.99 24.15
CA THR A 231 -8.16 0.79 23.41
C THR A 231 -9.34 -0.19 23.35
N TYR A 232 -9.33 -1.08 22.34
CA TYR A 232 -10.35 -2.13 22.28
C TYR A 232 -10.33 -3.02 23.53
N GLN A 233 -9.13 -3.30 24.05
CA GLN A 233 -8.93 -4.08 25.26
C GLN A 233 -9.63 -3.43 26.48
N GLU A 234 -9.42 -2.13 26.70
CA GLU A 234 -10.07 -1.39 27.80
C GLU A 234 -11.60 -1.39 27.68
N ALA A 235 -12.13 -1.20 26.47
CA ALA A 235 -13.57 -1.24 26.24
C ALA A 235 -14.16 -2.65 26.46
N TYR A 236 -13.41 -3.69 26.12
CA TYR A 236 -13.77 -5.07 26.37
C TYR A 236 -13.79 -5.39 27.89
N GLU A 237 -12.76 -5.01 28.62
CA GLU A 237 -12.65 -5.21 30.07
C GLU A 237 -13.79 -4.51 30.84
N LYS A 238 -14.24 -3.36 30.33
CA LYS A 238 -15.41 -2.64 30.87
C LYS A 238 -16.75 -3.24 30.45
N GLY A 239 -16.76 -4.26 29.58
CA GLY A 239 -17.97 -4.89 29.07
C GLY A 239 -18.75 -4.02 28.07
N TYR A 240 -18.09 -3.02 27.45
CA TYR A 240 -18.73 -2.15 26.46
C TYR A 240 -18.79 -2.80 25.08
N VAL A 241 -17.83 -3.67 24.77
CA VAL A 241 -17.77 -4.45 23.52
C VAL A 241 -17.49 -5.92 23.84
N GLU A 242 -17.87 -6.80 22.94
CA GLU A 242 -17.49 -8.21 22.95
C GLU A 242 -16.24 -8.43 22.07
N PRO A 243 -15.59 -9.60 22.14
CA PRO A 243 -14.52 -9.93 21.21
C PRO A 243 -14.96 -9.76 19.77
N ALA A 244 -14.07 -9.31 18.92
CA ALA A 244 -14.32 -9.26 17.49
C ALA A 244 -14.29 -10.66 16.88
N HIS A 245 -15.11 -10.89 15.85
CA HIS A 245 -15.20 -12.18 15.16
C HIS A 245 -14.10 -12.32 14.09
N LEU A 246 -13.34 -13.39 14.16
CA LEU A 246 -12.37 -13.77 13.13
C LEU A 246 -12.98 -14.48 11.91
N GLN A 247 -14.12 -15.15 12.10
CA GLN A 247 -14.73 -15.98 11.04
C GLN A 247 -15.06 -15.22 9.78
N SER A 248 -14.87 -13.96 9.80
CA SER A 248 -15.28 -13.29 8.62
C SER A 248 -14.07 -12.69 7.94
N ALA A 249 -13.86 -13.17 6.76
CA ALA A 249 -13.55 -12.25 5.67
C ALA A 249 -14.26 -10.89 5.88
N ALA A 250 -15.39 -10.85 6.60
CA ALA A 250 -16.08 -9.64 7.00
C ALA A 250 -15.28 -8.74 7.94
N TYR A 251 -14.50 -9.26 8.91
CA TYR A 251 -13.67 -8.39 9.73
C TYR A 251 -12.61 -7.70 8.89
N PHE A 252 -11.81 -8.46 8.17
CA PHE A 252 -10.75 -7.91 7.33
C PHE A 252 -11.33 -7.07 6.19
N LYS A 253 -12.39 -7.53 5.54
CA LYS A 253 -13.08 -6.78 4.50
C LYS A 253 -13.66 -5.46 5.02
N ASN A 254 -14.27 -5.44 6.19
CA ASN A 254 -14.84 -4.23 6.76
C ASN A 254 -13.73 -3.30 7.29
N SER A 255 -12.70 -3.84 7.93
CA SER A 255 -11.60 -3.05 8.45
C SER A 255 -10.78 -2.41 7.33
N TRP A 256 -10.41 -3.18 6.30
CA TRP A 256 -9.60 -2.74 5.18
C TRP A 256 -10.42 -2.25 3.98
N GLY A 257 -11.70 -2.59 3.91
CA GLY A 257 -12.62 -2.18 2.85
C GLY A 257 -13.01 -0.70 2.86
N THR A 258 -12.63 0.05 3.90
CA THR A 258 -12.91 1.50 4.04
C THR A 258 -11.99 2.38 3.20
N GLY A 259 -11.13 1.79 2.36
CA GLY A 259 -10.21 2.51 1.49
C GLY A 259 -9.00 3.06 2.20
N VAL A 260 -8.55 2.41 3.25
CA VAL A 260 -7.25 2.66 3.88
C VAL A 260 -6.16 1.84 3.22
N ILE A 261 -4.93 2.28 3.33
CA ILE A 261 -3.73 1.60 2.83
C ILE A 261 -2.74 1.38 3.96
N ASN A 262 -1.90 0.37 3.79
CA ASN A 262 -0.82 -0.01 4.66
C ASN A 262 0.50 0.06 3.87
N ASP A 263 1.61 0.36 4.57
CA ASP A 263 2.96 0.38 4.00
C ASP A 263 3.34 -0.95 3.34
N ASP A 264 2.90 -2.09 3.89
CA ASP A 264 3.18 -3.43 3.39
C ASP A 264 2.59 -3.70 1.98
N TRP A 265 1.69 -2.84 1.48
CA TRP A 265 1.13 -2.97 0.14
C TRP A 265 2.01 -2.33 -0.94
N PHE A 266 3.02 -1.58 -0.53
CA PHE A 266 4.02 -1.03 -1.42
C PHE A 266 5.30 -1.87 -1.33
N ARG A 267 5.77 -2.29 -2.49
CA ARG A 267 6.99 -3.10 -2.60
C ARG A 267 7.99 -2.40 -3.51
N SER A 268 9.24 -2.41 -3.10
CA SER A 268 10.39 -1.94 -3.88
C SER A 268 11.17 -3.11 -4.46
#